data_b8c9f77d8ba75c57623561d94f6e8445
#
_entry.id   b8c9f77d8ba75c57623561d94f6e8445
#
_cell.length_a   1.000
_cell.length_b   1.000
_cell.length_c   1.000
_cell.angle_alpha   90.00
_cell.angle_beta   90.00
_cell.angle_gamma   90.00
#
_symmetry.space_group_name_H-M   'P 1'
#
loop_
_entity.id
_entity.type
_entity.pdbx_description
1 polymer ?
#
loop_
_entity_poly.entity_id
_entity_poly.type
_entity_poly.pdbx_seq_one_letter_code
_entity_poly.pdbx_strand_id
1 'polypeptide(L)'
;MIEQDRFLVPSSERDKWLEVRSTGVTATAVAKAVTPDGFREVIQQLRKPEDIADNDFMRFGREQEGPIIEKLQTVVDIEPNDWLIAKDSGEKKWMMATHDGLSSDHSTIAEVETTGRDWGRWSQVPGNYHRQVQWQLFITGAERCVFAWMLRVKRGGQMEPGWPGPKFVEVERDEALMERLEETAHRLYSELLAIRG
;
A
#
# COMPACT_ATOMS: atom_id res chain seq x y z
N MET A 1 0.54 -6.92 -18.59
CA MET A 1 1.05 -5.53 -18.35
C MET A 1 -0.10 -4.61 -17.99
N ILE A 2 0.16 -3.62 -17.10
CA ILE A 2 -0.80 -2.57 -16.74
C ILE A 2 -0.88 -1.56 -17.89
N GLU A 3 -2.09 -1.22 -18.34
CA GLU A 3 -2.32 -0.22 -19.38
C GLU A 3 -1.92 1.18 -18.91
N GLN A 4 -1.36 2.01 -19.80
CA GLN A 4 -0.76 3.31 -19.47
C GLN A 4 -1.77 4.29 -18.86
N ASP A 5 -3.03 4.28 -19.26
CA ASP A 5 -4.09 5.16 -18.77
C ASP A 5 -4.61 4.82 -17.36
N ARG A 6 -4.15 3.70 -16.80
CA ARG A 6 -4.39 3.31 -15.41
C ARG A 6 -3.38 3.92 -14.44
N PHE A 7 -2.24 4.43 -14.92
CA PHE A 7 -1.29 5.20 -14.12
C PHE A 7 -1.80 6.63 -13.97
N LEU A 8 -2.31 6.98 -12.79
CA LEU A 8 -3.05 8.24 -12.58
C LEU A 8 -2.13 9.43 -12.33
N VAL A 9 -1.30 9.33 -11.31
CA VAL A 9 -0.43 10.42 -10.86
C VAL A 9 0.67 9.86 -9.95
N PRO A 10 1.92 10.33 -10.08
CA PRO A 10 3.01 9.91 -9.18
C PRO A 10 2.90 10.66 -7.83
N SER A 11 3.40 10.03 -6.76
CA SER A 11 3.41 10.62 -5.41
C SER A 11 4.32 11.85 -5.29
N SER A 12 5.25 12.02 -6.22
CA SER A 12 6.10 13.22 -6.37
C SER A 12 5.30 14.49 -6.70
N GLU A 13 4.12 14.36 -7.37
CA GLU A 13 3.14 15.44 -7.55
C GLU A 13 2.17 15.49 -6.35
N ARG A 14 2.69 15.77 -5.16
CA ARG A 14 2.02 15.56 -3.87
C ARG A 14 0.58 16.09 -3.79
N ASP A 15 0.33 17.34 -4.17
CA ASP A 15 -0.99 17.96 -4.04
C ASP A 15 -2.01 17.28 -4.96
N LYS A 16 -1.65 17.07 -6.20
CA LYS A 16 -2.47 16.36 -7.19
C LYS A 16 -2.69 14.89 -6.81
N TRP A 17 -1.67 14.25 -6.26
CA TRP A 17 -1.78 12.88 -5.77
C TRP A 17 -2.80 12.77 -4.63
N LEU A 18 -2.78 13.71 -3.67
CA LEU A 18 -3.76 13.78 -2.59
C LEU A 18 -5.17 14.04 -3.13
N GLU A 19 -5.30 14.97 -4.09
CA GLU A 19 -6.58 15.27 -4.76
C GLU A 19 -7.14 14.02 -5.43
N VAL A 20 -6.40 13.40 -6.34
CA VAL A 20 -6.84 12.19 -7.07
C VAL A 20 -7.14 11.05 -6.09
N ARG A 21 -6.24 10.79 -5.15
CA ARG A 21 -6.42 9.74 -4.13
C ARG A 21 -7.69 9.94 -3.31
N SER A 22 -8.08 11.20 -3.04
CA SER A 22 -9.30 11.49 -2.30
C SER A 22 -10.56 11.09 -3.06
N THR A 23 -10.53 10.95 -4.40
CA THR A 23 -11.70 10.62 -5.21
C THR A 23 -12.09 9.13 -5.19
N GLY A 24 -11.28 8.29 -4.59
CA GLY A 24 -11.49 6.84 -4.61
C GLY A 24 -11.12 6.15 -3.30
N VAL A 25 -10.98 4.85 -3.39
CA VAL A 25 -10.70 3.95 -2.27
C VAL A 25 -9.33 3.31 -2.46
N THR A 26 -8.48 3.44 -1.45
CA THR A 26 -7.08 3.03 -1.51
C THR A 26 -6.80 1.76 -0.71
N ALA A 27 -5.65 1.12 -0.94
CA ALA A 27 -5.24 -0.11 -0.28
C ALA A 27 -5.33 -0.03 1.25
N THR A 28 -4.78 1.02 1.85
CA THR A 28 -4.80 1.22 3.30
C THR A 28 -6.23 1.37 3.84
N ALA A 29 -7.09 2.11 3.13
CA ALA A 29 -8.48 2.31 3.53
C ALA A 29 -9.27 0.99 3.50
N VAL A 30 -9.18 0.24 2.39
CA VAL A 30 -9.83 -1.08 2.25
C VAL A 30 -9.32 -2.06 3.29
N ALA A 31 -7.99 -2.18 3.43
CA ALA A 31 -7.38 -3.10 4.39
C ALA A 31 -7.82 -2.86 5.83
N LYS A 32 -8.04 -1.60 6.21
CA LYS A 32 -8.54 -1.20 7.53
C LYS A 32 -10.04 -1.47 7.68
N ALA A 33 -10.84 -1.17 6.66
CA ALA A 33 -12.30 -1.19 6.68
C ALA A 33 -12.92 -2.59 6.67
N VAL A 34 -12.16 -3.66 6.53
CA VAL A 34 -12.68 -5.04 6.63
C VAL A 34 -13.29 -5.33 8.00
N THR A 35 -12.82 -4.67 9.06
CA THR A 35 -13.40 -4.80 10.39
C THR A 35 -14.45 -3.71 10.64
N PRO A 36 -15.51 -3.98 11.45
CA PRO A 36 -16.54 -2.97 11.74
C PRO A 36 -15.96 -1.68 12.36
N ASP A 37 -14.97 -1.81 13.25
CA ASP A 37 -14.31 -0.66 13.87
C ASP A 37 -13.47 0.10 12.86
N GLY A 38 -12.66 -0.61 12.08
CA GLY A 38 -11.86 -0.01 11.02
C GLY A 38 -12.70 0.68 9.95
N PHE A 39 -13.87 0.12 9.61
CA PHE A 39 -14.82 0.76 8.70
C PHE A 39 -15.29 2.11 9.25
N ARG A 40 -15.74 2.14 10.53
CA ARG A 40 -16.16 3.39 11.18
C ARG A 40 -15.05 4.43 11.23
N GLU A 41 -13.82 4.00 11.54
CA GLU A 41 -12.66 4.91 11.57
C GLU A 41 -12.36 5.51 10.19
N VAL A 42 -12.40 4.69 9.12
CA VAL A 42 -12.18 5.18 7.74
C VAL A 42 -13.27 6.19 7.37
N ILE A 43 -14.54 5.90 7.67
CA ILE A 43 -15.64 6.86 7.40
C ILE A 43 -15.46 8.17 8.18
N GLN A 44 -15.02 8.11 9.43
CA GLN A 44 -14.71 9.32 10.21
C GLN A 44 -13.60 10.14 9.57
N GLN A 45 -12.52 9.49 9.11
CA GLN A 45 -11.42 10.15 8.40
C GLN A 45 -11.88 10.78 7.07
N LEU A 46 -12.76 10.13 6.33
CA LEU A 46 -13.33 10.67 5.08
C LEU A 46 -14.20 11.91 5.34
N ARG A 47 -14.98 11.92 6.43
CA ARG A 47 -15.83 13.06 6.83
C ARG A 47 -15.04 14.24 7.37
N LYS A 48 -13.96 13.97 8.06
CA LYS A 48 -13.10 14.97 8.68
C LYS A 48 -11.64 14.57 8.46
N PRO A 49 -11.08 14.88 7.29
CA PRO A 49 -9.67 14.64 7.02
C PRO A 49 -8.82 15.37 8.08
N GLU A 50 -8.00 14.61 8.78
CA GLU A 50 -7.03 15.17 9.70
C GLU A 50 -5.67 15.25 8.99
N ASP A 51 -5.02 16.40 9.11
CA ASP A 51 -3.61 16.52 8.72
C ASP A 51 -2.78 15.69 9.71
N ILE A 52 -2.39 14.50 9.28
CA ILE A 52 -1.47 13.67 10.05
C ILE A 52 -0.10 14.32 9.95
N ALA A 53 0.31 14.97 11.05
CA ALA A 53 1.66 15.53 11.15
C ALA A 53 2.70 14.45 10.92
N ASP A 54 3.69 14.75 10.09
CA ASP A 54 4.80 13.84 9.84
C ASP A 54 5.55 13.53 11.14
N ASN A 55 5.84 12.28 11.35
CA ASN A 55 6.55 11.82 12.55
C ASN A 55 7.83 11.05 12.18
N ASP A 56 8.69 10.83 13.16
CA ASP A 56 9.97 10.16 12.95
C ASP A 56 9.84 8.77 12.30
N PHE A 57 8.75 8.04 12.57
CA PHE A 57 8.53 6.72 11.99
C PHE A 57 8.17 6.81 10.51
N MET A 58 7.31 7.77 10.13
CA MET A 58 6.91 7.99 8.74
C MET A 58 8.08 8.49 7.90
N ARG A 59 8.87 9.43 8.44
CA ARG A 59 10.07 9.93 7.79
C ARG A 59 11.08 8.81 7.56
N PHE A 60 11.39 8.05 8.62
CA PHE A 60 12.29 6.91 8.52
C PHE A 60 11.81 5.86 7.49
N GLY A 61 10.49 5.56 7.46
CA GLY A 61 9.91 4.66 6.48
C GLY A 61 10.25 5.09 5.05
N ARG A 62 9.94 6.34 4.71
CA ARG A 62 10.24 6.91 3.37
C ARG A 62 11.75 6.92 3.06
N GLU A 63 12.59 7.23 4.04
CA GLU A 63 14.06 7.23 3.86
C GLU A 63 14.62 5.82 3.60
N GLN A 64 13.96 4.78 4.09
CA GLN A 64 14.42 3.39 3.95
C GLN A 64 13.80 2.65 2.77
N GLU A 65 12.74 3.17 2.17
CA GLU A 65 12.08 2.56 1.02
C GLU A 65 13.05 2.32 -0.15
N GLY A 66 13.76 3.36 -0.61
CA GLY A 66 14.76 3.25 -1.67
C GLY A 66 15.85 2.21 -1.38
N PRO A 67 16.57 2.30 -0.25
CA PRO A 67 17.57 1.30 0.14
C PRO A 67 17.05 -0.14 0.22
N ILE A 68 15.78 -0.35 0.62
CA ILE A 68 15.18 -1.68 0.65
C ILE A 68 14.87 -2.16 -0.77
N ILE A 69 14.34 -1.30 -1.64
CA ILE A 69 14.11 -1.63 -3.06
C ILE A 69 15.43 -1.97 -3.75
N GLU A 70 16.49 -1.19 -3.56
CA GLU A 70 17.83 -1.49 -4.09
C GLU A 70 18.31 -2.89 -3.65
N LYS A 71 18.00 -3.28 -2.42
CA LYS A 71 18.32 -4.62 -1.95
C LYS A 71 17.48 -5.69 -2.65
N LEU A 72 16.20 -5.44 -2.89
CA LEU A 72 15.33 -6.36 -3.65
C LEU A 72 15.79 -6.52 -5.09
N GLN A 73 16.25 -5.45 -5.75
CA GLN A 73 16.78 -5.48 -7.12
C GLN A 73 17.95 -6.45 -7.30
N THR A 74 18.64 -6.83 -6.24
CA THR A 74 19.72 -7.83 -6.31
C THR A 74 19.22 -9.25 -6.52
N VAL A 75 17.92 -9.52 -6.33
CA VAL A 75 17.35 -10.88 -6.32
C VAL A 75 16.07 -11.02 -7.13
N VAL A 76 15.42 -9.90 -7.48
CA VAL A 76 14.18 -9.88 -8.25
C VAL A 76 14.16 -8.68 -9.19
N ASP A 77 13.53 -8.83 -10.36
CA ASP A 77 13.29 -7.73 -11.30
C ASP A 77 12.21 -6.81 -10.71
N ILE A 78 12.64 -5.72 -10.08
CA ILE A 78 11.77 -4.70 -9.46
C ILE A 78 12.41 -3.33 -9.65
N GLU A 79 11.64 -2.38 -10.16
CA GLU A 79 12.00 -0.96 -10.19
C GLU A 79 11.13 -0.18 -9.20
N PRO A 80 11.67 0.91 -8.61
CA PRO A 80 10.86 1.77 -7.74
C PRO A 80 9.60 2.26 -8.45
N ASN A 81 8.49 2.28 -7.74
CA ASN A 81 7.23 2.80 -8.24
C ASN A 81 6.62 3.78 -7.24
N ASP A 82 6.22 4.95 -7.72
CA ASP A 82 5.53 5.97 -6.93
C ASP A 82 4.15 6.33 -7.51
N TRP A 83 3.71 5.63 -8.55
CA TRP A 83 2.45 5.90 -9.22
C TRP A 83 1.24 5.37 -8.45
N LEU A 84 0.22 6.21 -8.35
CA LEU A 84 -1.12 5.78 -8.00
C LEU A 84 -1.74 5.09 -9.22
N ILE A 85 -2.11 3.82 -9.08
CA ILE A 85 -2.63 2.99 -10.14
C ILE A 85 -4.10 2.69 -9.88
N ALA A 86 -4.94 2.82 -10.91
CA ALA A 86 -6.35 2.46 -10.87
C ALA A 86 -6.59 1.01 -11.31
N LYS A 87 -7.72 0.42 -10.91
CA LYS A 87 -8.14 -0.92 -11.34
C LYS A 87 -8.38 -1.00 -12.83
N ASP A 88 -9.02 0.03 -13.38
CA ASP A 88 -9.23 0.24 -14.81
C ASP A 88 -9.24 1.74 -15.12
N SER A 89 -9.36 2.08 -16.40
CA SER A 89 -9.49 3.48 -16.84
C SER A 89 -10.94 4.00 -16.89
N GLY A 90 -11.91 3.15 -16.56
CA GLY A 90 -13.35 3.40 -16.67
C GLY A 90 -14.10 3.36 -15.35
N GLU A 91 -15.03 2.42 -15.23
CA GLU A 91 -16.00 2.34 -14.13
C GLU A 91 -15.39 2.10 -12.75
N LYS A 92 -14.27 1.39 -12.67
CA LYS A 92 -13.56 1.08 -11.43
C LYS A 92 -12.31 1.94 -11.20
N LYS A 93 -12.20 3.08 -11.89
CA LYS A 93 -11.08 4.02 -11.74
C LYS A 93 -10.91 4.54 -10.31
N TRP A 94 -11.97 4.52 -9.52
CA TRP A 94 -11.99 4.88 -8.11
C TRP A 94 -11.34 3.83 -7.18
N MET A 95 -11.12 2.61 -7.66
CA MET A 95 -10.34 1.58 -6.95
C MET A 95 -8.86 1.79 -7.25
N MET A 96 -8.09 2.14 -6.22
CA MET A 96 -6.72 2.62 -6.41
C MET A 96 -5.74 1.94 -5.46
N ALA A 97 -4.49 1.83 -5.91
CA ALA A 97 -3.37 1.43 -5.05
C ALA A 97 -2.07 2.12 -5.48
N THR A 98 -1.19 2.34 -4.53
CA THR A 98 0.24 2.59 -4.75
C THR A 98 0.99 1.42 -4.11
N HIS A 99 2.03 0.95 -4.74
CA HIS A 99 2.98 -0.05 -4.24
C HIS A 99 4.39 0.47 -4.51
N ASP A 100 5.37 0.00 -3.77
CA ASP A 100 6.70 0.64 -3.74
C ASP A 100 7.62 0.18 -4.87
N GLY A 101 7.32 -0.95 -5.51
CA GLY A 101 8.08 -1.46 -6.65
C GLY A 101 7.24 -2.25 -7.64
N LEU A 102 7.65 -2.22 -8.92
CA LEU A 102 6.98 -2.89 -10.04
C LEU A 102 8.01 -3.55 -10.95
N SER A 103 7.77 -4.81 -11.35
CA SER A 103 8.61 -5.48 -12.35
C SER A 103 8.41 -4.91 -13.75
N SER A 104 9.40 -5.07 -14.61
CA SER A 104 9.38 -4.57 -16.00
C SER A 104 8.22 -5.14 -16.82
N ASP A 105 7.79 -6.37 -16.53
CA ASP A 105 6.64 -7.04 -17.17
C ASP A 105 5.31 -6.83 -16.42
N HIS A 106 5.31 -6.12 -15.29
CA HIS A 106 4.19 -5.87 -14.38
C HIS A 106 3.59 -7.14 -13.72
N SER A 107 4.29 -8.26 -13.75
CA SER A 107 3.82 -9.51 -13.13
C SER A 107 4.08 -9.56 -11.62
N THR A 108 5.00 -8.74 -11.12
CA THR A 108 5.41 -8.71 -9.71
C THR A 108 5.37 -7.27 -9.19
N ILE A 109 4.81 -7.09 -8.01
CA ILE A 109 4.88 -5.82 -7.26
C ILE A 109 5.75 -6.01 -6.02
N ALA A 110 6.23 -4.92 -5.45
CA ALA A 110 6.88 -4.92 -4.13
C ALA A 110 6.16 -3.96 -3.18
N GLU A 111 6.09 -4.36 -1.91
CA GLU A 111 5.60 -3.53 -0.80
C GLU A 111 6.65 -3.55 0.31
N VAL A 112 6.99 -2.39 0.82
CA VAL A 112 8.09 -2.20 1.77
C VAL A 112 7.56 -1.59 3.07
N GLU A 113 7.91 -2.21 4.19
CA GLU A 113 7.49 -1.73 5.50
C GLU A 113 8.66 -1.61 6.48
N THR A 114 8.60 -0.61 7.35
CA THR A 114 9.48 -0.53 8.52
C THR A 114 8.70 -0.76 9.81
N THR A 115 9.23 -1.60 10.69
CA THR A 115 8.52 -2.04 11.88
C THR A 115 9.37 -1.87 13.15
N GLY A 116 8.73 -1.57 14.28
CA GLY A 116 9.39 -1.56 15.60
C GLY A 116 9.56 -2.94 16.24
N ARG A 117 9.00 -3.98 15.61
CA ARG A 117 9.09 -5.37 16.07
C ARG A 117 9.34 -6.29 14.89
N ASP A 118 10.34 -7.15 14.96
CA ASP A 118 10.54 -8.17 13.94
C ASP A 118 9.38 -9.18 13.94
N TRP A 119 8.73 -9.31 12.79
CA TRP A 119 7.63 -10.26 12.61
C TRP A 119 8.12 -11.70 12.37
N GLY A 120 9.41 -11.89 12.08
CA GLY A 120 10.02 -13.19 11.87
C GLY A 120 9.60 -13.88 10.57
N ARG A 121 8.30 -14.08 10.34
CA ARG A 121 7.74 -14.75 9.17
C ARG A 121 6.40 -14.13 8.75
N TRP A 122 5.98 -14.39 7.50
CA TRP A 122 4.75 -13.84 6.91
C TRP A 122 3.50 -14.04 7.78
N SER A 123 3.31 -15.24 8.33
CA SER A 123 2.14 -15.52 9.17
C SER A 123 2.06 -14.72 10.48
N GLN A 124 3.11 -13.99 10.84
CA GLN A 124 3.17 -13.11 12.01
C GLN A 124 3.09 -11.62 11.63
N VAL A 125 3.09 -11.31 10.35
CA VAL A 125 2.82 -9.96 9.85
C VAL A 125 1.37 -9.59 10.18
N PRO A 126 1.08 -8.38 10.66
CA PRO A 126 -0.28 -7.95 10.98
C PRO A 126 -1.23 -8.06 9.77
N GLY A 127 -2.47 -8.51 10.03
CA GLY A 127 -3.44 -8.82 8.97
C GLY A 127 -3.86 -7.63 8.08
N ASN A 128 -3.64 -6.39 8.52
CA ASN A 128 -3.84 -5.21 7.66
C ASN A 128 -2.87 -5.21 6.47
N TYR A 129 -1.61 -5.61 6.65
CA TYR A 129 -0.64 -5.71 5.55
C TYR A 129 -0.98 -6.85 4.60
N HIS A 130 -1.46 -8.00 5.10
CA HIS A 130 -1.97 -9.06 4.24
C HIS A 130 -3.07 -8.55 3.31
N ARG A 131 -4.04 -7.80 3.86
CA ARG A 131 -5.13 -7.22 3.09
C ARG A 131 -4.66 -6.12 2.13
N GLN A 132 -3.70 -5.29 2.55
CA GLN A 132 -3.12 -4.24 1.71
C GLN A 132 -2.45 -4.84 0.49
N VAL A 133 -1.58 -5.83 0.66
CA VAL A 133 -0.90 -6.55 -0.43
C VAL A 133 -1.92 -7.20 -1.37
N GLN A 134 -2.94 -7.87 -0.85
CA GLN A 134 -3.96 -8.51 -1.70
C GLN A 134 -4.78 -7.48 -2.48
N TRP A 135 -5.06 -6.31 -1.91
CA TRP A 135 -5.69 -5.23 -2.65
C TRP A 135 -4.80 -4.66 -3.76
N GLN A 136 -3.51 -4.49 -3.51
CA GLN A 136 -2.55 -4.04 -4.52
C GLN A 136 -2.44 -5.04 -5.68
N LEU A 137 -2.39 -6.35 -5.37
CA LEU A 137 -2.42 -7.41 -6.37
C LEU A 137 -3.73 -7.42 -7.16
N PHE A 138 -4.88 -7.21 -6.49
CA PHE A 138 -6.18 -7.08 -7.15
C PHE A 138 -6.19 -5.88 -8.11
N ILE A 139 -5.72 -4.72 -7.69
CA ILE A 139 -5.69 -3.51 -8.52
C ILE A 139 -4.77 -3.70 -9.72
N THR A 140 -3.54 -4.10 -9.52
CA THR A 140 -2.53 -4.20 -10.58
C THR A 140 -2.77 -5.36 -11.55
N GLY A 141 -3.34 -6.46 -11.04
CA GLY A 141 -3.42 -7.73 -11.76
C GLY A 141 -2.10 -8.50 -11.74
N ALA A 142 -1.12 -8.06 -10.95
CA ALA A 142 0.14 -8.78 -10.76
C ALA A 142 -0.10 -10.17 -10.17
N GLU A 143 0.78 -11.11 -10.49
CA GLU A 143 0.69 -12.51 -10.07
C GLU A 143 1.12 -12.69 -8.61
N ARG A 144 2.12 -11.90 -8.17
CA ARG A 144 2.69 -11.98 -6.82
C ARG A 144 3.18 -10.62 -6.32
N CYS A 145 3.37 -10.55 -5.00
CA CYS A 145 4.02 -9.43 -4.34
C CYS A 145 5.26 -9.91 -3.59
N VAL A 146 6.37 -9.18 -3.71
CA VAL A 146 7.51 -9.33 -2.81
C VAL A 146 7.29 -8.36 -1.65
N PHE A 147 6.84 -8.89 -0.52
CA PHE A 147 6.66 -8.11 0.70
C PHE A 147 7.96 -8.07 1.49
N ALA A 148 8.51 -6.87 1.67
CA ALA A 148 9.74 -6.66 2.42
C ALA A 148 9.47 -5.90 3.72
N TRP A 149 10.16 -6.26 4.80
CA TRP A 149 10.10 -5.49 6.05
C TRP A 149 11.47 -5.38 6.68
N MET A 150 11.69 -4.25 7.34
CA MET A 150 12.91 -3.98 8.07
C MET A 150 12.59 -3.52 9.49
N LEU A 151 13.33 -4.09 10.46
CA LEU A 151 13.27 -3.63 11.84
C LEU A 151 13.87 -2.21 11.92
N ARG A 152 13.17 -1.29 12.57
CA ARG A 152 13.69 0.00 12.98
C ARG A 152 14.00 -0.02 14.49
N VAL A 153 15.13 0.55 14.86
CA VAL A 153 15.56 0.67 16.24
C VAL A 153 15.84 2.12 16.58
N LYS A 154 15.63 2.52 17.85
CA LYS A 154 15.96 3.86 18.30
C LYS A 154 17.26 3.81 19.11
N ARG A 155 18.30 4.49 18.65
CA ARG A 155 19.59 4.61 19.34
C ARG A 155 19.98 6.06 19.45
N GLY A 156 20.37 6.51 20.63
CA GLY A 156 20.77 7.90 20.86
C GLY A 156 19.72 8.95 20.49
N GLY A 157 18.43 8.56 20.44
CA GLY A 157 17.34 9.44 20.02
C GLY A 157 17.02 9.38 18.51
N GLN A 158 17.87 8.78 17.69
CA GLN A 158 17.69 8.65 16.24
C GLN A 158 17.15 7.27 15.85
N MET A 159 16.39 7.22 14.74
CA MET A 159 15.92 5.97 14.16
C MET A 159 17.00 5.41 13.25
N GLU A 160 17.27 4.11 13.39
CA GLU A 160 18.27 3.40 12.60
C GLU A 160 17.72 2.08 12.08
N PRO A 161 18.25 1.56 10.94
CA PRO A 161 17.98 0.21 10.49
C PRO A 161 18.39 -0.83 11.54
N GLY A 162 17.52 -1.79 11.80
CA GLY A 162 17.81 -2.92 12.67
C GLY A 162 18.62 -4.01 11.96
N TRP A 163 19.37 -4.78 12.75
CA TRP A 163 20.08 -5.96 12.23
C TRP A 163 19.15 -7.19 12.18
N PRO A 164 19.23 -8.07 11.17
CA PRO A 164 20.25 -8.17 10.10
C PRO A 164 19.96 -7.37 8.81
N GLY A 165 18.98 -6.48 8.81
CA GLY A 165 18.52 -5.74 7.63
C GLY A 165 17.15 -6.23 7.15
N PRO A 166 16.71 -5.88 5.93
CA PRO A 166 15.40 -6.23 5.44
C PRO A 166 15.26 -7.74 5.21
N LYS A 167 14.09 -8.24 5.58
CA LYS A 167 13.58 -9.58 5.26
C LYS A 167 12.52 -9.42 4.18
N PHE A 168 12.34 -10.43 3.35
CA PHE A 168 11.31 -10.42 2.32
C PHE A 168 10.72 -11.82 2.12
N VAL A 169 9.54 -11.85 1.56
CA VAL A 169 8.78 -13.07 1.23
C VAL A 169 7.95 -12.83 -0.03
N GLU A 170 7.84 -13.84 -0.86
CA GLU A 170 6.86 -13.83 -1.95
C GLU A 170 5.47 -14.13 -1.40
N VAL A 171 4.49 -13.34 -1.84
CA VAL A 171 3.09 -13.45 -1.46
C VAL A 171 2.28 -13.66 -2.72
N GLU A 172 1.61 -14.80 -2.80
CA GLU A 172 0.71 -15.14 -3.89
C GLU A 172 -0.67 -14.50 -3.70
N ARG A 173 -1.46 -14.51 -4.75
CA ARG A 173 -2.83 -14.02 -4.77
C ARG A 173 -3.74 -14.89 -3.92
N ASP A 174 -4.63 -14.26 -3.16
CA ASP A 174 -5.75 -14.89 -2.44
C ASP A 174 -7.06 -14.33 -3.01
N GLU A 175 -7.61 -15.01 -4.00
CA GLU A 175 -8.79 -14.56 -4.72
C GLU A 175 -10.01 -14.43 -3.78
N ALA A 176 -10.15 -15.33 -2.80
CA ALA A 176 -11.25 -15.27 -1.84
C ALA A 176 -11.14 -14.05 -0.91
N LEU A 177 -9.91 -13.64 -0.55
CA LEU A 177 -9.70 -12.40 0.19
C LEU A 177 -9.93 -11.18 -0.71
N MET A 178 -9.51 -11.21 -1.97
CA MET A 178 -9.72 -10.13 -2.92
C MET A 178 -11.21 -9.84 -3.16
N GLU A 179 -12.05 -10.85 -3.31
CA GLU A 179 -13.52 -10.68 -3.43
C GLU A 179 -14.09 -9.92 -2.22
N ARG A 180 -13.71 -10.31 -1.01
CA ARG A 180 -14.16 -9.63 0.23
C ARG A 180 -13.64 -8.19 0.33
N LEU A 181 -12.44 -7.93 -0.18
CA LEU A 181 -11.87 -6.58 -0.24
C LEU A 181 -12.63 -5.73 -1.26
N GLU A 182 -13.00 -6.29 -2.42
CA GLU A 182 -13.80 -5.60 -3.44
C GLU A 182 -15.18 -5.22 -2.88
N GLU A 183 -15.87 -6.14 -2.21
CA GLU A 183 -17.15 -5.84 -1.53
C GLU A 183 -16.99 -4.71 -0.49
N THR A 184 -15.92 -4.75 0.29
CA THR A 184 -15.62 -3.70 1.27
C THR A 184 -15.36 -2.36 0.59
N ALA A 185 -14.64 -2.36 -0.53
CA ALA A 185 -14.36 -1.17 -1.31
C ALA A 185 -15.62 -0.55 -1.90
N HIS A 186 -16.55 -1.34 -2.44
CA HIS A 186 -17.83 -0.85 -2.92
C HIS A 186 -18.64 -0.17 -1.82
N ARG A 187 -18.68 -0.75 -0.62
CA ARG A 187 -19.35 -0.13 0.53
C ARG A 187 -18.69 1.20 0.93
N LEU A 188 -17.36 1.24 0.99
CA LEU A 188 -16.61 2.47 1.29
C LEU A 188 -16.86 3.55 0.23
N TYR A 189 -16.87 3.17 -1.04
CA TYR A 189 -17.10 4.13 -2.13
C TYR A 189 -18.51 4.70 -2.10
N SER A 190 -19.52 3.89 -1.79
CA SER A 190 -20.89 4.36 -1.60
C SER A 190 -20.98 5.42 -0.49
N GLU A 191 -20.29 5.19 0.64
CA GLU A 191 -20.23 6.18 1.74
C GLU A 191 -19.45 7.45 1.32
N LEU A 192 -18.36 7.29 0.58
CA LEU A 192 -17.59 8.42 0.05
C LEU A 192 -18.45 9.33 -0.84
N LEU A 193 -19.24 8.74 -1.73
CA LEU A 193 -20.18 9.49 -2.58
C LEU A 193 -21.25 10.19 -1.75
N ALA A 194 -21.82 9.54 -0.74
CA ALA A 194 -22.82 10.13 0.16
C ALA A 194 -22.28 11.28 1.02
N ILE A 195 -20.98 11.29 1.32
CA ILE A 195 -20.32 12.38 2.07
C ILE A 195 -20.12 13.61 1.18
N ARG A 196 -19.97 13.42 -0.14
CA ARG A 196 -19.63 14.47 -1.11
C ARG A 196 -20.82 15.09 -1.83
N GLY A 197 -21.92 14.35 -1.91
CA GLY A 197 -23.21 14.79 -2.52
C GLY A 197 -24.04 15.54 -1.55
#